data_ab8e959447c0d7f0fc0ce5cba6f6d5bf
#
_entry.id   ab8e959447c0d7f0fc0ce5cba6f6d5bf
#
_cell.length_a   1.000
_cell.length_b   1.000
_cell.length_c   1.000
_cell.angle_alpha   90.00
_cell.angle_beta   90.00
_cell.angle_gamma   90.00
#
_symmetry.space_group_name_H-M   'P 1'
#
loop_
_entity.id
_entity.type
_entity.pdbx_description
1 polymer ?
#
loop_
_entity_poly.entity_id
_entity_poly.type
_entity_poly.pdbx_seq_one_letter_code
_entity_poly.pdbx_strand_id
1 'polypeptide(L)'
;VGKLIYGSSGIEVVFDDRALAHLQIVVGNKLRRRESFFFSWKDDAEMGSGRSSLWLDPSIPLYFKYFGSKVPVVNRAWIQVLADSANSGAGLHYIPEPTDS
;
A
#
# COMPACT_ATOMS: atom_id res chain seq x y z
N VAL A 1 -9.30 2.51 -11.07
CA VAL A 1 -8.02 2.26 -10.39
C VAL A 1 -7.50 3.53 -9.76
N GLY A 2 -6.83 3.39 -8.63
CA GLY A 2 -6.23 4.52 -7.93
C GLY A 2 -4.72 4.53 -8.08
N LYS A 3 -4.10 5.56 -7.52
CA LYS A 3 -2.65 5.74 -7.58
C LYS A 3 -2.09 6.15 -6.23
N LEU A 4 -0.96 5.57 -5.88
CA LEU A 4 -0.10 6.07 -4.81
C LEU A 4 1.01 6.90 -5.47
N ILE A 5 1.08 8.17 -5.13
CA ILE A 5 2.10 9.08 -5.68
C ILE A 5 3.13 9.34 -4.60
N TYR A 6 4.39 9.06 -4.91
CA TYR A 6 5.47 9.01 -3.93
C TYR A 6 6.35 10.26 -4.04
N GLY A 7 6.42 11.01 -2.94
CA GLY A 7 7.32 12.15 -2.82
C GLY A 7 7.07 13.20 -3.87
N SER A 8 8.09 14.00 -4.15
CA SER A 8 8.05 15.01 -5.20
C SER A 8 8.61 14.49 -6.53
N SER A 9 9.05 13.24 -6.57
CA SER A 9 9.65 12.64 -7.77
C SER A 9 8.65 12.29 -8.85
N GLY A 10 7.36 12.21 -8.51
CA GLY A 10 6.32 11.84 -9.46
C GLY A 10 6.18 10.36 -9.72
N ILE A 11 6.82 9.52 -8.90
CA ILE A 11 6.64 8.07 -9.01
C ILE A 11 5.20 7.73 -8.67
N GLU A 12 4.52 7.02 -9.58
CA GLU A 12 3.14 6.61 -9.40
C GLU A 12 3.06 5.10 -9.41
N VAL A 13 2.34 4.54 -8.42
CA VAL A 13 2.07 3.12 -8.34
C VAL A 13 0.57 2.92 -8.41
N VAL A 14 0.11 2.08 -9.33
CA VAL A 14 -1.31 1.88 -9.60
C VAL A 14 -1.83 0.68 -8.81
N PHE A 15 -2.93 0.89 -8.09
CA PHE A 15 -3.68 -0.17 -7.41
C PHE A 15 -5.16 0.07 -7.68
N ASP A 16 -5.99 -0.96 -7.54
CA ASP A 16 -7.42 -0.70 -7.56
C ASP A 16 -7.80 0.11 -6.31
N ASP A 17 -8.93 0.81 -6.37
CA ASP A 17 -9.33 1.71 -5.29
C ASP A 17 -9.50 0.97 -3.97
N ARG A 18 -10.01 -0.26 -4.01
CA ARG A 18 -10.21 -1.05 -2.80
C ARG A 18 -8.88 -1.43 -2.13
N ALA A 19 -7.92 -1.89 -2.94
CA ALA A 19 -6.58 -2.20 -2.42
C ALA A 19 -5.91 -0.96 -1.85
N LEU A 20 -6.01 0.14 -2.58
CA LEU A 20 -5.38 1.40 -2.16
C LEU A 20 -5.96 1.90 -0.84
N ALA A 21 -7.28 1.76 -0.63
CA ALA A 21 -7.91 2.17 0.62
C ALA A 21 -7.39 1.36 1.81
N HIS A 22 -7.21 0.05 1.63
CA HIS A 22 -6.67 -0.79 2.70
C HIS A 22 -5.20 -0.49 2.97
N LEU A 23 -4.42 -0.26 1.91
CA LEU A 23 -3.02 0.15 2.07
C LEU A 23 -2.91 1.49 2.80
N GLN A 24 -3.80 2.44 2.50
CA GLN A 24 -3.76 3.73 3.17
C GLN A 24 -3.95 3.59 4.68
N ILE A 25 -4.83 2.70 5.12
CA ILE A 25 -5.07 2.48 6.55
C ILE A 25 -3.79 1.95 7.22
N VAL A 26 -3.19 0.92 6.64
CA VAL A 26 -2.01 0.28 7.24
C VAL A 26 -0.79 1.21 7.20
N VAL A 27 -0.55 1.82 6.06
CA VAL A 27 0.57 2.78 5.90
C VAL A 27 0.38 3.97 6.83
N GLY A 28 -0.84 4.50 6.89
CA GLY A 28 -1.14 5.64 7.76
C GLY A 28 -0.91 5.33 9.22
N ASN A 29 -1.30 4.14 9.67
CA ASN A 29 -1.08 3.74 11.05
C ASN A 29 0.41 3.65 11.39
N LYS A 30 1.23 3.14 10.48
CA LYS A 30 2.68 3.07 10.70
C LYS A 30 3.30 4.46 10.74
N LEU A 31 2.96 5.32 9.78
CA LEU A 31 3.56 6.64 9.69
C LEU A 31 3.12 7.56 10.84
N ARG A 32 1.89 7.39 11.35
CA ARG A 32 1.43 8.15 12.52
C ARG A 32 2.25 7.84 13.77
N ARG A 33 2.81 6.63 13.85
CA ARG A 33 3.70 6.25 14.95
C ARG A 33 5.15 6.61 14.66
N ARG A 34 5.41 7.34 13.59
CA ARG A 34 6.72 7.78 13.14
C ARG A 34 7.66 6.60 12.82
N GLU A 35 7.10 5.53 12.30
CA GLU A 35 7.87 4.37 11.88
C GLU A 35 8.16 4.45 10.40
N SER A 36 9.37 4.08 10.02
CA SER A 36 9.79 4.01 8.62
C SER A 36 9.89 2.55 8.22
N PHE A 37 9.55 2.24 6.96
CA PHE A 37 9.54 0.85 6.52
C PHE A 37 9.53 0.78 5.00
N PHE A 38 9.94 -0.36 4.45
CA PHE A 38 9.79 -0.60 3.03
C PHE A 38 8.38 -1.04 2.71
N PHE A 39 7.90 -0.63 1.55
CA PHE A 39 6.68 -1.14 0.95
C PHE A 39 7.04 -1.78 -0.38
N SER A 40 6.71 -3.05 -0.54
CA SER A 40 7.10 -3.85 -1.70
C SER A 40 5.87 -4.48 -2.35
N TRP A 41 5.94 -4.61 -3.65
CA TRP A 41 4.89 -5.29 -4.41
C TRP A 41 5.52 -5.98 -5.61
N LYS A 42 4.76 -6.92 -6.19
CA LYS A 42 5.18 -7.60 -7.38
C LYS A 42 4.63 -6.85 -8.59
N ASP A 43 5.49 -6.54 -9.54
CA ASP A 43 5.08 -5.87 -10.77
C ASP A 43 4.23 -6.83 -11.60
N ASP A 44 3.31 -6.29 -12.42
CA ASP A 44 2.54 -7.13 -13.30
C ASP A 44 3.39 -7.65 -14.47
N ALA A 45 2.85 -8.62 -15.21
CA ALA A 45 3.59 -9.28 -16.28
C ALA A 45 3.96 -8.31 -17.42
N GLU A 46 3.16 -7.26 -17.61
CA GLU A 46 3.43 -6.27 -18.67
C GLU A 46 4.61 -5.37 -18.34
N MET A 47 4.88 -5.18 -17.05
CA MET A 47 6.01 -4.38 -16.57
C MET A 47 7.27 -5.21 -16.36
N GLY A 48 7.24 -6.50 -16.78
CA GLY A 48 8.29 -7.45 -16.48
C GLY A 48 8.08 -8.04 -15.09
N SER A 49 8.11 -9.29 -14.90
CA SER A 49 7.69 -10.00 -13.68
C SER A 49 8.57 -9.76 -12.45
N GLY A 50 9.17 -8.59 -12.33
CA GLY A 50 9.98 -8.22 -11.19
C GLY A 50 9.16 -7.73 -10.00
N ARG A 51 9.85 -7.13 -9.06
CA ARG A 51 9.23 -6.56 -7.87
C ARG A 51 9.83 -5.18 -7.61
N SER A 52 9.05 -4.34 -6.94
CA SER A 52 9.46 -2.98 -6.63
C SER A 52 9.33 -2.71 -5.15
N SER A 53 10.15 -1.81 -4.62
CA SER A 53 10.09 -1.41 -3.23
C SER A 53 10.26 0.08 -3.10
N LEU A 54 9.51 0.69 -2.17
CA LEU A 54 9.64 2.09 -1.80
C LEU A 54 9.99 2.20 -0.33
N TRP A 55 10.86 3.13 0.00
CA TRP A 55 11.12 3.46 1.41
C TRP A 55 10.10 4.51 1.86
N LEU A 56 9.26 4.14 2.81
CA LEU A 56 8.23 5.04 3.36
C LEU A 56 8.71 5.60 4.68
N ASP A 57 8.58 6.92 4.83
CA ASP A 57 9.04 7.65 6.01
C ASP A 57 8.09 8.81 6.27
N PRO A 58 7.86 9.18 7.56
CA PRO A 58 6.95 10.30 7.85
C PRO A 58 7.32 11.62 7.20
N SER A 59 8.59 11.81 6.83
CA SER A 59 9.04 13.05 6.17
C SER A 59 8.79 13.07 4.66
N ILE A 60 8.39 11.95 4.07
CA ILE A 60 8.19 11.85 2.62
C ILE A 60 6.70 12.02 2.32
N PRO A 61 6.31 12.99 1.48
CA PRO A 61 4.90 13.16 1.13
C PRO A 61 4.35 11.96 0.37
N LEU A 62 3.16 11.53 0.75
CA LEU A 62 2.43 10.49 0.03
C LEU A 62 1.07 11.02 -0.37
N TYR A 63 0.67 10.74 -1.60
CA TYR A 63 -0.62 11.17 -2.12
C TYR A 63 -1.38 9.93 -2.59
N PHE A 64 -2.55 9.70 -2.01
CA PHE A 64 -3.42 8.59 -2.38
C PHE A 64 -4.56 9.16 -3.25
N LYS A 65 -4.52 8.87 -4.53
CA LYS A 65 -5.53 9.37 -5.48
C LYS A 65 -6.46 8.23 -5.86
N TYR A 66 -7.73 8.38 -5.55
CA TYR A 66 -8.76 7.39 -5.86
C TYR A 66 -9.49 7.76 -7.13
N PHE A 67 -9.87 6.76 -7.91
CA PHE A 67 -10.65 6.97 -9.11
C PHE A 67 -12.11 7.29 -8.79
N GLY A 68 -12.73 6.49 -7.89
CA GLY A 68 -14.10 6.70 -7.47
C GLY A 68 -14.22 7.50 -6.18
N SER A 69 -15.42 8.01 -5.90
CA SER A 69 -15.69 8.77 -4.69
C SER A 69 -16.25 7.92 -3.55
N LYS A 70 -16.65 6.69 -3.84
CA LYS A 70 -17.24 5.80 -2.84
C LYS A 70 -16.17 5.16 -1.98
N VAL A 71 -16.32 5.29 -0.67
CA VAL A 71 -15.36 4.67 0.27
C VAL A 71 -15.68 3.18 0.38
N PRO A 72 -14.72 2.29 0.09
CA PRO A 72 -14.95 0.86 0.21
C PRO A 72 -15.20 0.41 1.63
N VAL A 73 -15.97 -0.66 1.80
CA VAL A 73 -16.12 -1.31 3.09
C VAL A 73 -14.80 -1.99 3.46
N VAL A 74 -14.35 -1.78 4.69
CA VAL A 74 -13.05 -2.31 5.16
C VAL A 74 -13.17 -3.81 5.43
N ASN A 75 -12.23 -4.58 4.88
CA ASN A 75 -12.06 -6.00 5.20
C ASN A 75 -11.02 -6.11 6.31
N ARG A 76 -11.47 -6.39 7.51
CA ARG A 76 -10.58 -6.44 8.68
C ARG A 76 -9.52 -7.54 8.57
N ALA A 77 -9.85 -8.66 7.96
CA ALA A 77 -8.87 -9.73 7.76
C ALA A 77 -7.73 -9.26 6.85
N TRP A 78 -8.07 -8.49 5.83
CA TRP A 78 -7.06 -7.92 4.93
C TRP A 78 -6.16 -6.92 5.67
N ILE A 79 -6.77 -6.04 6.46
CA ILE A 79 -5.99 -5.09 7.27
C ILE A 79 -5.04 -5.86 8.20
N GLN A 80 -5.50 -6.95 8.80
CA GLN A 80 -4.67 -7.72 9.73
C GLN A 80 -3.44 -8.33 9.04
N VAL A 81 -3.64 -8.97 7.88
CA VAL A 81 -2.49 -9.58 7.18
C VAL A 81 -1.53 -8.52 6.65
N LEU A 82 -2.04 -7.38 6.20
CA LEU A 82 -1.17 -6.28 5.77
C LEU A 82 -0.41 -5.69 6.95
N ALA A 83 -1.06 -5.49 8.09
CA ALA A 83 -0.41 -4.97 9.28
C ALA A 83 0.66 -5.93 9.81
N ASP A 84 0.39 -7.23 9.81
CA ASP A 84 1.36 -8.22 10.23
C ASP A 84 2.60 -8.17 9.33
N SER A 85 2.39 -8.02 8.03
CA SER A 85 3.50 -7.86 7.09
C SER A 85 4.29 -6.59 7.38
N ALA A 86 3.60 -5.47 7.60
CA ALA A 86 4.23 -4.17 7.85
C ALA A 86 5.09 -4.19 9.11
N ASN A 87 4.70 -4.99 10.10
CA ASN A 87 5.44 -5.10 11.36
C ASN A 87 6.56 -6.13 11.33
N SER A 88 6.73 -6.83 10.21
CA SER A 88 7.84 -7.77 10.05
C SER A 88 9.13 -7.02 9.68
N GLY A 89 10.27 -7.69 9.86
CA GLY A 89 11.55 -7.10 9.51
C GLY A 89 11.74 -6.81 8.03
N ALA A 90 10.97 -7.48 7.16
CA ALA A 90 11.04 -7.26 5.72
C ALA A 90 10.18 -6.08 5.24
N GLY A 91 9.34 -5.51 6.11
CA GLY A 91 8.45 -4.42 5.75
C GLY A 91 7.12 -4.89 5.19
N LEU A 92 6.35 -3.94 4.69
CA LEU A 92 5.02 -4.22 4.15
C LEU A 92 5.12 -4.79 2.75
N HIS A 93 4.60 -5.99 2.57
CA HIS A 93 4.43 -6.59 1.24
C HIS A 93 2.96 -6.50 0.85
N TYR A 94 2.69 -6.13 -0.40
CA TYR A 94 1.32 -6.16 -0.88
C TYR A 94 0.83 -7.61 -0.91
N ILE A 95 -0.30 -7.84 -0.28
CA ILE A 95 -0.95 -9.14 -0.19
C ILE A 95 -2.36 -8.97 -0.74
N PRO A 96 -2.78 -9.79 -1.71
CA PRO A 96 -4.14 -9.72 -2.23
C PRO A 96 -5.18 -9.96 -1.15
N GLU A 97 -6.40 -9.48 -1.39
CA GLU A 97 -7.47 -9.62 -0.43
C GLU A 97 -7.74 -11.09 -0.10
N PRO A 98 -7.72 -11.47 1.20
CA PRO A 98 -8.06 -12.85 1.57
C PRO A 98 -9.48 -13.18 1.17
N THR A 99 -9.68 -14.38 0.66
CA THR A 99 -11.02 -14.85 0.36
C THR A 99 -11.64 -15.41 1.63
N ASP A 100 -12.91 -15.11 1.84
CA ASP A 100 -13.66 -15.73 2.92
C ASP A 100 -13.89 -17.20 2.57
N SER A 101 -13.46 -18.07 3.42
CA SER A 101 -13.69 -19.49 3.26
C SER A 101 -14.85 -19.93 4.09
#